data_f913e2a44d95a6ad2931f2f1b00ad37f
#
_entry.id   f913e2a44d95a6ad2931f2f1b00ad37f
#
_cell.length_a   1.000
_cell.length_b   1.000
_cell.length_c   1.000
_cell.angle_alpha   90.00
_cell.angle_beta   90.00
_cell.angle_gamma   90.00
#
_symmetry.space_group_name_H-M   'P 1'
#
loop_
_entity.id
_entity.type
_entity.pdbx_description
1 polymer ?
#
loop_
_entity_poly.entity_id
_entity_poly.type
_entity_poly.pdbx_seq_one_letter_code
_entity_poly.pdbx_strand_id
1 'polypeptide(L)'
;MLTDLCAWTEEFLRRLLDAFPQRLIFAGLQESYGRGEATPESDIDLVVILDHVGLPELETYRGLVRGMDQGALACGFLCGRVELDRWPRYDLMQLVWDTRPLYGTLEGLHKFTPDDVDMAIQIGASALYHSAVHCFLYDNDPSTALPALEKSAFFLARLELFRRTGAYPSTRRETALSYGPWSGGTEKKYERLIRWSSSLL
;
A
#
# COMPACT_ATOMS: atom_id res chain seq x y z
N MET A 1 -10.03 0.96 -16.03
CA MET A 1 -10.51 -0.08 -15.08
C MET A 1 -10.57 -1.40 -15.80
N LEU A 2 -10.10 -2.48 -15.18
CA LEU A 2 -10.28 -3.83 -15.71
C LEU A 2 -11.76 -4.13 -15.92
N THR A 3 -12.10 -4.69 -17.08
CA THR A 3 -13.47 -5.12 -17.37
C THR A 3 -13.87 -6.36 -16.58
N ASP A 4 -12.90 -7.25 -16.32
CA ASP A 4 -13.08 -8.47 -15.52
C ASP A 4 -11.83 -8.71 -14.66
N LEU A 5 -11.93 -8.30 -13.40
CA LEU A 5 -10.84 -8.50 -12.42
C LEU A 5 -10.59 -9.98 -12.14
N CYS A 6 -11.64 -10.82 -12.08
CA CYS A 6 -11.48 -12.25 -11.80
C CYS A 6 -10.68 -12.94 -12.92
N ALA A 7 -11.10 -12.77 -14.17
CA ALA A 7 -10.39 -13.35 -15.32
C ALA A 7 -8.94 -12.85 -15.41
N TRP A 8 -8.70 -11.56 -15.12
CA TRP A 8 -7.36 -10.98 -15.14
C TRP A 8 -6.46 -11.59 -14.05
N THR A 9 -6.97 -11.71 -12.82
CA THR A 9 -6.20 -12.28 -11.70
C THR A 9 -5.96 -13.79 -11.84
N GLU A 10 -6.91 -14.53 -12.42
CA GLU A 10 -6.73 -15.95 -12.76
C GLU A 10 -5.62 -16.13 -13.80
N GLU A 11 -5.62 -15.35 -14.86
CA GLU A 11 -4.58 -15.38 -15.89
C GLU A 11 -3.21 -14.95 -15.31
N PHE A 12 -3.17 -13.90 -14.49
CA PHE A 12 -1.96 -13.48 -13.79
C PHE A 12 -1.38 -14.61 -12.95
N LEU A 13 -2.21 -15.24 -12.12
CA LEU A 13 -1.79 -16.34 -11.25
C LEU A 13 -1.31 -17.54 -12.05
N ARG A 14 -2.01 -17.91 -13.12
CA ARG A 14 -1.60 -19.00 -14.01
C ARG A 14 -0.21 -18.73 -14.59
N ARG A 15 0.03 -17.52 -15.12
CA ARG A 15 1.35 -17.14 -15.67
C ARG A 15 2.43 -17.13 -14.61
N LEU A 16 2.14 -16.70 -13.38
CA LEU A 16 3.11 -16.75 -12.28
C LEU A 16 3.51 -18.19 -11.95
N LEU A 17 2.55 -19.10 -11.85
CA LEU A 17 2.80 -20.51 -11.55
C LEU A 17 3.58 -21.20 -12.68
N ASP A 18 3.32 -20.85 -13.93
CA ASP A 18 4.05 -21.34 -15.09
C ASP A 18 5.49 -20.81 -15.14
N ALA A 19 5.69 -19.51 -14.82
CA ALA A 19 7.01 -18.88 -14.84
C ALA A 19 7.88 -19.24 -13.64
N PHE A 20 7.26 -19.48 -12.48
CA PHE A 20 7.94 -19.77 -11.22
C PHE A 20 7.42 -21.05 -10.56
N PRO A 21 7.56 -22.22 -11.21
CA PRO A 21 7.02 -23.48 -10.70
C PRO A 21 7.63 -23.82 -9.34
N GLN A 22 6.76 -24.06 -8.33
CA GLN A 22 7.12 -24.38 -6.93
C GLN A 22 7.91 -23.26 -6.20
N ARG A 23 8.06 -22.09 -6.81
CA ARG A 23 8.81 -20.96 -6.25
C ARG A 23 7.93 -19.83 -5.73
N LEU A 24 6.66 -19.81 -6.16
CA LEU A 24 5.67 -18.82 -5.70
C LEU A 24 5.24 -19.16 -4.28
N ILE A 25 5.48 -18.24 -3.33
CA ILE A 25 5.06 -18.35 -1.93
C ILE A 25 3.72 -17.65 -1.74
N PHE A 26 3.58 -16.44 -2.31
CA PHE A 26 2.38 -15.64 -2.15
C PHE A 26 2.14 -14.76 -3.37
N ALA A 27 0.87 -14.57 -3.70
CA ALA A 27 0.41 -13.53 -4.61
C ALA A 27 -0.88 -12.90 -4.08
N GLY A 28 -1.02 -11.58 -4.22
CA GLY A 28 -2.19 -10.86 -3.74
C GLY A 28 -2.43 -9.53 -4.44
N LEU A 29 -3.61 -8.99 -4.24
CA LEU A 29 -4.01 -7.64 -4.66
C LEU A 29 -4.00 -6.70 -3.48
N GLN A 30 -3.45 -5.50 -3.69
CA GLN A 30 -3.35 -4.47 -2.68
C GLN A 30 -4.16 -3.23 -3.06
N GLU A 31 -4.22 -2.28 -2.16
CA GLU A 31 -4.84 -0.96 -2.33
C GLU A 31 -6.27 -1.00 -2.90
N SER A 32 -6.55 -0.21 -3.93
CA SER A 32 -7.91 0.03 -4.43
C SER A 32 -8.58 -1.24 -4.98
N TYR A 33 -7.85 -2.06 -5.73
CA TYR A 33 -8.35 -3.34 -6.21
C TYR A 33 -8.48 -4.38 -5.09
N GLY A 34 -7.56 -4.39 -4.12
CA GLY A 34 -7.64 -5.25 -2.94
C GLY A 34 -8.89 -4.96 -2.10
N ARG A 35 -9.25 -3.69 -1.95
CA ARG A 35 -10.42 -3.22 -1.18
C ARG A 35 -11.73 -3.21 -1.96
N GLY A 36 -11.71 -3.45 -3.28
CA GLY A 36 -12.91 -3.33 -4.13
C GLY A 36 -13.33 -1.86 -4.39
N GLU A 37 -12.41 -0.92 -4.28
CA GLU A 37 -12.62 0.53 -4.43
C GLU A 37 -11.96 1.10 -5.70
N ALA A 38 -11.58 0.25 -6.65
CA ALA A 38 -10.88 0.67 -7.87
C ALA A 38 -11.72 1.58 -8.75
N THR A 39 -11.08 2.60 -9.30
CA THR A 39 -11.63 3.53 -10.29
C THR A 39 -10.98 3.31 -11.67
N PRO A 40 -11.45 3.96 -12.75
CA PRO A 40 -10.81 3.86 -14.06
C PRO A 40 -9.32 4.25 -14.07
N GLU A 41 -8.91 5.12 -13.15
CA GLU A 41 -7.54 5.64 -13.01
C GLU A 41 -6.67 4.80 -12.06
N SER A 42 -7.25 3.75 -11.45
CA SER A 42 -6.51 2.93 -10.48
C SER A 42 -5.49 2.03 -11.15
N ASP A 43 -4.28 2.02 -10.59
CA ASP A 43 -3.27 1.01 -10.87
C ASP A 43 -3.64 -0.33 -10.23
N ILE A 44 -3.10 -1.43 -10.78
CA ILE A 44 -3.29 -2.78 -10.26
C ILE A 44 -2.11 -3.08 -9.34
N ASP A 45 -2.28 -2.83 -8.05
CA ASP A 45 -1.24 -3.04 -7.05
C ASP A 45 -1.14 -4.54 -6.68
N LEU A 46 -0.02 -5.16 -7.06
CA LEU A 46 0.27 -6.58 -6.88
C LEU A 46 1.29 -6.78 -5.77
N VAL A 47 1.10 -7.80 -4.96
CA VAL A 47 2.11 -8.29 -4.02
C VAL A 47 2.51 -9.70 -4.44
N VAL A 48 3.79 -9.92 -4.74
CA VAL A 48 4.32 -11.22 -5.11
C VAL A 48 5.54 -11.55 -4.26
N ILE A 49 5.54 -12.74 -3.66
CA ILE A 49 6.65 -13.25 -2.87
C ILE A 49 7.11 -14.57 -3.45
N LEU A 50 8.36 -14.63 -3.83
CA LEU A 50 9.04 -15.83 -4.32
C LEU A 50 9.98 -16.40 -3.24
N ASP A 51 10.47 -17.60 -3.45
CA ASP A 51 11.51 -18.20 -2.62
C ASP A 51 12.79 -17.35 -2.58
N HIS A 52 13.21 -16.84 -3.74
CA HIS A 52 14.28 -15.84 -3.90
C HIS A 52 14.04 -14.98 -5.13
N VAL A 53 14.62 -13.79 -5.15
CA VAL A 53 14.52 -12.84 -6.27
C VAL A 53 15.92 -12.29 -6.60
N GLY A 54 16.26 -12.37 -7.88
CA GLY A 54 17.39 -11.71 -8.48
C GLY A 54 17.01 -11.05 -9.79
N LEU A 55 17.96 -10.54 -10.53
CA LEU A 55 17.69 -9.86 -11.80
C LEU A 55 16.96 -10.74 -12.83
N PRO A 56 17.28 -12.05 -12.97
CA PRO A 56 16.55 -12.93 -13.89
C PRO A 56 15.07 -13.06 -13.56
N GLU A 57 14.71 -13.15 -12.26
CA GLU A 57 13.33 -13.21 -11.80
C GLU A 57 12.58 -11.91 -12.08
N LEU A 58 13.24 -10.77 -11.86
CA LEU A 58 12.67 -9.45 -12.17
C LEU A 58 12.41 -9.27 -13.66
N GLU A 59 13.33 -9.73 -14.54
CA GLU A 59 13.14 -9.70 -15.99
C GLU A 59 11.99 -10.60 -16.44
N THR A 60 11.92 -11.81 -15.89
CA THR A 60 10.83 -12.77 -16.14
C THR A 60 9.48 -12.18 -15.72
N TYR A 61 9.39 -11.67 -14.51
CA TYR A 61 8.18 -11.05 -13.97
C TYR A 61 7.74 -9.83 -14.81
N ARG A 62 8.68 -8.97 -15.16
CA ARG A 62 8.42 -7.81 -16.02
C ARG A 62 7.87 -8.23 -17.39
N GLY A 63 8.44 -9.28 -18.01
CA GLY A 63 7.95 -9.82 -19.27
C GLY A 63 6.55 -10.40 -19.17
N LEU A 64 6.29 -11.14 -18.08
CA LEU A 64 4.99 -11.72 -17.78
C LEU A 64 3.90 -10.65 -17.68
N VAL A 65 4.11 -9.64 -16.83
CA VAL A 65 3.12 -8.58 -16.57
C VAL A 65 2.89 -7.73 -17.83
N ARG A 66 3.95 -7.33 -18.52
CA ARG A 66 3.83 -6.54 -19.78
C ARG A 66 3.13 -7.28 -20.91
N GLY A 67 3.19 -8.62 -20.89
CA GLY A 67 2.50 -9.47 -21.88
C GLY A 67 1.02 -9.71 -21.56
N MET A 68 0.48 -9.13 -20.48
CA MET A 68 -0.94 -9.23 -20.13
C MET A 68 -1.74 -8.07 -20.72
N ASP A 69 -3.02 -8.30 -20.95
CA ASP A 69 -3.94 -7.19 -21.26
C ASP A 69 -3.95 -6.19 -20.10
N GLN A 70 -3.85 -4.90 -20.42
CA GLN A 70 -3.73 -3.82 -19.44
C GLN A 70 -2.57 -4.00 -18.43
N GLY A 71 -1.57 -4.82 -18.74
CA GLY A 71 -0.40 -5.05 -17.90
C GLY A 71 0.42 -3.79 -17.60
N ALA A 72 0.28 -2.74 -18.39
CA ALA A 72 0.88 -1.42 -18.14
C ALA A 72 0.32 -0.74 -16.88
N LEU A 73 -0.86 -1.13 -16.40
CA LEU A 73 -1.46 -0.64 -15.14
C LEU A 73 -0.93 -1.39 -13.91
N ALA A 74 -0.23 -2.51 -14.11
CA ALA A 74 0.28 -3.29 -12.99
C ALA A 74 1.51 -2.62 -12.36
N CYS A 75 1.46 -2.49 -11.06
CA CYS A 75 2.56 -2.04 -10.20
C CYS A 75 2.59 -2.88 -8.92
N GLY A 76 3.39 -2.51 -7.93
CA GLY A 76 3.33 -3.12 -6.62
C GLY A 76 4.68 -3.63 -6.10
N PHE A 77 4.61 -4.67 -5.26
CA PHE A 77 5.72 -5.18 -4.47
C PHE A 77 6.10 -6.60 -4.91
N LEU A 78 7.38 -6.82 -5.15
CA LEU A 78 7.93 -8.16 -5.40
C LEU A 78 9.22 -8.33 -4.62
N CYS A 79 9.31 -9.40 -3.83
CA CYS A 79 10.51 -9.73 -3.08
C CYS A 79 10.71 -11.24 -2.93
N GLY A 80 11.90 -11.64 -2.48
CA GLY A 80 12.20 -12.98 -2.01
C GLY A 80 11.85 -13.17 -0.54
N ARG A 81 11.82 -14.42 -0.10
CA ARG A 81 11.54 -14.79 1.30
C ARG A 81 12.54 -14.19 2.27
N VAL A 82 13.82 -14.17 1.90
CA VAL A 82 14.88 -13.66 2.77
C VAL A 82 14.74 -12.16 3.01
N GLU A 83 14.38 -11.40 1.97
CA GLU A 83 14.13 -9.96 2.08
C GLU A 83 12.92 -9.72 2.96
N LEU A 84 11.82 -10.45 2.73
CA LEU A 84 10.61 -10.34 3.52
C LEU A 84 10.85 -10.60 5.01
N ASP A 85 11.59 -11.66 5.35
CA ASP A 85 11.89 -12.03 6.75
C ASP A 85 12.75 -11.00 7.48
N ARG A 86 13.50 -10.17 6.74
CA ARG A 86 14.37 -9.10 7.27
C ARG A 86 13.75 -7.71 7.15
N TRP A 87 12.60 -7.60 6.49
CA TRP A 87 11.93 -6.32 6.30
C TRP A 87 11.50 -5.72 7.64
N PRO A 88 11.65 -4.40 7.85
CA PRO A 88 11.19 -3.77 9.09
C PRO A 88 9.71 -4.04 9.34
N ARG A 89 9.38 -4.50 10.53
CA ARG A 89 8.01 -4.90 10.90
C ARG A 89 7.00 -3.78 10.74
N TYR A 90 7.39 -2.58 11.15
CA TYR A 90 6.54 -1.40 11.03
C TYR A 90 6.17 -1.04 9.58
N ASP A 91 7.01 -1.43 8.61
CA ASP A 91 6.77 -1.18 7.19
C ASP A 91 5.86 -2.25 6.56
N LEU A 92 5.92 -3.49 7.08
CA LEU A 92 5.14 -4.61 6.58
C LEU A 92 3.67 -4.61 6.99
N MET A 93 3.28 -3.87 8.03
CA MET A 93 1.92 -3.95 8.57
C MET A 93 0.86 -3.61 7.53
N GLN A 94 1.04 -2.49 6.82
CA GLN A 94 0.10 -2.10 5.77
C GLN A 94 0.10 -3.10 4.62
N LEU A 95 1.27 -3.60 4.22
CA LEU A 95 1.37 -4.63 3.20
C LEU A 95 0.56 -5.87 3.59
N VAL A 96 0.71 -6.36 4.82
CA VAL A 96 0.03 -7.58 5.28
C VAL A 96 -1.47 -7.37 5.43
N TRP A 97 -1.90 -6.24 6.03
CA TRP A 97 -3.32 -6.00 6.34
C TRP A 97 -4.13 -5.45 5.15
N ASP A 98 -3.48 -4.82 4.18
CA ASP A 98 -4.15 -4.22 3.02
C ASP A 98 -4.10 -5.12 1.76
N THR A 99 -3.57 -6.34 1.90
CA THR A 99 -3.44 -7.26 0.77
C THR A 99 -4.49 -8.36 0.83
N ARG A 100 -5.30 -8.46 -0.22
CA ARG A 100 -6.23 -9.57 -0.46
C ARG A 100 -5.49 -10.72 -1.13
N PRO A 101 -5.39 -11.91 -0.49
CA PRO A 101 -4.72 -13.07 -1.08
C PRO A 101 -5.39 -13.56 -2.37
N LEU A 102 -4.55 -13.91 -3.35
CA LEU A 102 -4.90 -14.67 -4.55
C LEU A 102 -4.31 -16.08 -4.47
N TYR A 103 -3.12 -16.22 -3.87
CA TYR A 103 -2.41 -17.47 -3.68
C TYR A 103 -1.58 -17.41 -2.39
N GLY A 104 -1.55 -18.52 -1.64
CA GLY A 104 -0.83 -18.59 -0.38
C GLY A 104 -1.47 -17.75 0.73
N THR A 105 -0.73 -17.55 1.83
CA THR A 105 -1.17 -16.73 2.96
C THR A 105 -0.01 -15.94 3.54
N LEU A 106 -0.30 -14.73 4.03
CA LEU A 106 0.60 -13.91 4.83
C LEU A 106 0.42 -14.16 6.34
N GLU A 107 -0.60 -14.93 6.73
CA GLU A 107 -0.85 -15.28 8.12
C GLU A 107 0.34 -16.04 8.72
N GLY A 108 0.80 -15.59 9.88
CA GLY A 108 1.92 -16.21 10.60
C GLY A 108 3.31 -15.84 10.08
N LEU A 109 3.44 -15.16 8.94
CA LEU A 109 4.73 -14.66 8.47
C LEU A 109 5.28 -13.58 9.40
N HIS A 110 4.38 -12.72 9.92
CA HIS A 110 4.74 -11.64 10.85
C HIS A 110 3.70 -11.50 11.96
N LYS A 111 4.18 -11.49 13.20
CA LYS A 111 3.37 -11.08 14.37
C LYS A 111 3.76 -9.65 14.72
N PHE A 112 2.81 -8.75 14.64
CA PHE A 112 3.01 -7.34 15.00
C PHE A 112 2.68 -7.13 16.47
N THR A 113 3.53 -6.36 17.14
CA THR A 113 3.36 -5.94 18.53
C THR A 113 2.76 -4.53 18.58
N PRO A 114 2.22 -4.08 19.72
CA PRO A 114 1.83 -2.68 19.89
C PRO A 114 2.96 -1.69 19.60
N ASP A 115 4.21 -2.03 19.98
CA ASP A 115 5.38 -1.20 19.72
C ASP A 115 5.68 -1.06 18.21
N ASP A 116 5.45 -2.12 17.41
CA ASP A 116 5.58 -2.05 15.96
C ASP A 116 4.55 -1.07 15.36
N VAL A 117 3.32 -1.04 15.91
CA VAL A 117 2.26 -0.11 15.48
C VAL A 117 2.63 1.33 15.84
N ASP A 118 3.08 1.56 17.07
CA ASP A 118 3.51 2.89 17.52
C ASP A 118 4.69 3.41 16.70
N MET A 119 5.66 2.55 16.40
CA MET A 119 6.80 2.89 15.54
C MET A 119 6.34 3.26 14.11
N ALA A 120 5.41 2.49 13.53
CA ALA A 120 4.86 2.80 12.20
C ALA A 120 4.15 4.15 12.18
N ILE A 121 3.38 4.46 13.24
CA ILE A 121 2.69 5.74 13.36
C ILE A 121 3.70 6.89 13.48
N GLN A 122 4.73 6.77 14.32
CA GLN A 122 5.76 7.80 14.48
C GLN A 122 6.51 8.06 13.18
N ILE A 123 6.92 7.00 12.45
CA ILE A 123 7.61 7.13 11.17
C ILE A 123 6.68 7.78 10.13
N GLY A 124 5.43 7.31 10.01
CA GLY A 124 4.47 7.89 9.10
C GLY A 124 4.13 9.35 9.42
N ALA A 125 3.99 9.67 10.70
CA ALA A 125 3.70 11.03 11.17
C ALA A 125 4.87 11.99 10.88
N SER A 126 6.12 11.58 11.18
CA SER A 126 7.31 12.38 10.89
C SER A 126 7.52 12.61 9.40
N ALA A 127 7.32 11.58 8.58
CA ALA A 127 7.40 11.70 7.12
C ALA A 127 6.33 12.65 6.57
N LEU A 128 5.07 12.50 7.01
CA LEU A 128 3.97 13.36 6.58
C LEU A 128 4.19 14.82 7.02
N TYR A 129 4.61 15.04 8.27
CA TYR A 129 4.93 16.37 8.78
C TYR A 129 6.02 17.04 7.93
N HIS A 130 7.14 16.32 7.74
CA HIS A 130 8.25 16.86 6.94
C HIS A 130 7.83 17.18 5.51
N SER A 131 7.14 16.25 4.85
CA SER A 131 6.68 16.47 3.46
C SER A 131 5.69 17.61 3.34
N ALA A 132 4.73 17.72 4.27
CA ALA A 132 3.77 18.82 4.25
C ALA A 132 4.46 20.19 4.46
N VAL A 133 5.38 20.28 5.41
CA VAL A 133 6.15 21.54 5.63
C VAL A 133 7.01 21.86 4.43
N HIS A 134 7.71 20.88 3.86
CA HIS A 134 8.58 21.06 2.70
C HIS A 134 7.81 21.55 1.48
N CYS A 135 6.73 20.84 1.10
CA CYS A 135 5.93 21.21 -0.06
C CYS A 135 5.29 22.60 0.10
N PHE A 136 4.80 22.93 1.30
CA PHE A 136 4.22 24.24 1.56
C PHE A 136 5.22 25.40 1.40
N LEU A 137 6.48 25.16 1.80
CA LEU A 137 7.52 26.20 1.78
C LEU A 137 8.22 26.35 0.43
N TYR A 138 8.40 25.24 -0.31
CA TYR A 138 9.34 25.21 -1.42
C TYR A 138 8.71 24.90 -2.77
N ASP A 139 7.48 24.36 -2.82
CA ASP A 139 6.81 24.13 -4.11
C ASP A 139 6.24 25.44 -4.66
N ASN A 140 6.36 25.65 -5.97
CA ASN A 140 5.79 26.81 -6.63
C ASN A 140 4.26 26.87 -6.51
N ASP A 141 3.60 25.71 -6.51
CA ASP A 141 2.17 25.54 -6.25
C ASP A 141 1.96 24.38 -5.27
N PRO A 142 1.83 24.69 -3.97
CA PRO A 142 1.63 23.66 -2.95
C PRO A 142 0.38 22.80 -3.17
N SER A 143 -0.61 23.26 -3.94
CA SER A 143 -1.82 22.46 -4.18
C SER A 143 -1.56 21.16 -4.94
N THR A 144 -0.49 21.12 -5.73
CA THR A 144 -0.11 19.93 -6.54
C THR A 144 0.33 18.74 -5.70
N ALA A 145 0.90 18.98 -4.51
CA ALA A 145 1.34 17.91 -3.60
C ALA A 145 0.21 17.34 -2.73
N LEU A 146 -0.93 18.05 -2.60
CA LEU A 146 -2.02 17.65 -1.70
C LEU A 146 -2.54 16.23 -1.94
N PRO A 147 -2.74 15.73 -3.17
CA PRO A 147 -3.22 14.37 -3.38
C PRO A 147 -2.29 13.31 -2.77
N ALA A 148 -0.97 13.48 -2.91
CA ALA A 148 0.02 12.58 -2.35
C ALA A 148 0.07 12.66 -0.81
N LEU A 149 0.02 13.88 -0.25
CA LEU A 149 -0.04 14.10 1.19
C LEU A 149 -1.32 13.52 1.81
N GLU A 150 -2.46 13.70 1.16
CA GLU A 150 -3.74 13.13 1.59
C GLU A 150 -3.74 11.59 1.50
N LYS A 151 -3.08 11.00 0.50
CA LYS A 151 -2.87 9.54 0.41
C LYS A 151 -2.02 9.05 1.59
N SER A 152 -0.92 9.72 1.91
CA SER A 152 -0.06 9.40 3.06
C SER A 152 -0.82 9.54 4.39
N ALA A 153 -1.59 10.61 4.55
CA ALA A 153 -2.44 10.83 5.72
C ALA A 153 -3.51 9.74 5.85
N PHE A 154 -4.08 9.26 4.76
CA PHE A 154 -5.06 8.17 4.77
C PHE A 154 -4.46 6.88 5.33
N PHE A 155 -3.26 6.48 4.90
CA PHE A 155 -2.59 5.29 5.42
C PHE A 155 -2.22 5.43 6.90
N LEU A 156 -1.72 6.58 7.30
CA LEU A 156 -1.41 6.88 8.69
C LEU A 156 -2.66 6.84 9.58
N ALA A 157 -3.79 7.39 9.09
CA ALA A 157 -5.06 7.36 9.80
C ALA A 157 -5.59 5.93 10.03
N ARG A 158 -5.34 5.02 9.10
CA ARG A 158 -5.70 3.59 9.27
C ARG A 158 -4.94 2.93 10.40
N LEU A 159 -3.62 3.19 10.50
CA LEU A 159 -2.79 2.68 11.59
C LEU A 159 -3.22 3.25 12.95
N GLU A 160 -3.49 4.55 13.01
CA GLU A 160 -3.94 5.20 14.24
C GLU A 160 -5.34 4.72 14.66
N LEU A 161 -6.24 4.47 13.70
CA LEU A 161 -7.55 3.88 13.99
C LEU A 161 -7.39 2.45 14.52
N PHE A 162 -6.51 1.64 13.91
CA PHE A 162 -6.19 0.31 14.40
C PHE A 162 -5.62 0.35 15.83
N ARG A 163 -4.66 1.24 16.12
CA ARG A 163 -4.11 1.42 17.48
C ARG A 163 -5.20 1.69 18.50
N ARG A 164 -6.21 2.51 18.16
CA ARG A 164 -7.31 2.87 19.06
C ARG A 164 -8.35 1.78 19.25
N THR A 165 -8.65 1.03 18.19
CA THR A 165 -9.84 0.16 18.15
C THR A 165 -9.50 -1.33 18.12
N GLY A 166 -8.25 -1.69 17.77
CA GLY A 166 -7.83 -3.06 17.51
C GLY A 166 -8.34 -3.63 16.18
N ALA A 167 -9.11 -2.85 15.38
CA ALA A 167 -9.63 -3.25 14.09
C ALA A 167 -9.04 -2.40 12.97
N TYR A 168 -8.36 -3.05 12.00
CA TYR A 168 -7.81 -2.35 10.84
C TYR A 168 -8.92 -2.04 9.83
N PRO A 169 -9.15 -0.76 9.45
CA PRO A 169 -10.25 -0.39 8.59
C PRO A 169 -10.05 -0.95 7.18
N SER A 170 -11.07 -1.59 6.64
CA SER A 170 -11.02 -2.27 5.34
C SER A 170 -11.31 -1.34 4.16
N THR A 171 -11.94 -0.17 4.41
CA THR A 171 -12.38 0.76 3.36
C THR A 171 -11.98 2.21 3.65
N ARG A 172 -11.95 3.04 2.58
CA ARG A 172 -11.81 4.50 2.71
C ARG A 172 -12.94 5.11 3.53
N ARG A 173 -14.16 4.57 3.40
CA ARG A 173 -15.33 5.06 4.14
C ARG A 173 -15.16 4.89 5.64
N GLU A 174 -14.71 3.72 6.09
CA GLU A 174 -14.45 3.46 7.53
C GLU A 174 -13.42 4.42 8.08
N THR A 175 -12.33 4.64 7.35
CA THR A 175 -11.29 5.60 7.75
C THR A 175 -11.84 7.03 7.79
N ALA A 176 -12.62 7.45 6.78
CA ALA A 176 -13.20 8.79 6.69
C ALA A 176 -14.20 9.10 7.81
N LEU A 177 -14.94 8.11 8.31
CA LEU A 177 -15.84 8.28 9.45
C LEU A 177 -15.11 8.71 10.73
N SER A 178 -13.84 8.33 10.89
CA SER A 178 -13.03 8.66 12.07
C SER A 178 -12.23 9.95 11.92
N TYR A 179 -11.76 10.25 10.71
CA TYR A 179 -10.85 11.37 10.43
C TYR A 179 -11.49 12.48 9.60
N GLY A 180 -12.66 12.22 9.03
CA GLY A 180 -13.38 13.15 8.15
C GLY A 180 -12.66 13.42 6.83
N PRO A 181 -13.35 14.05 5.87
CA PRO A 181 -12.70 14.50 4.65
C PRO A 181 -11.73 15.65 4.97
N TRP A 182 -10.60 15.70 4.28
CA TRP A 182 -9.68 16.83 4.29
C TRP A 182 -10.30 18.00 3.49
N SER A 183 -11.31 18.65 4.08
CA SER A 183 -12.07 19.71 3.43
C SER A 183 -11.46 21.08 3.64
N GLY A 184 -11.66 21.98 2.69
CA GLY A 184 -11.21 23.37 2.73
C GLY A 184 -10.22 23.71 1.61
N GLY A 185 -9.80 24.97 1.55
CA GLY A 185 -8.75 25.42 0.62
C GLY A 185 -7.38 24.89 1.00
N THR A 186 -6.40 25.08 0.11
CA THR A 186 -5.02 24.59 0.22
C THR A 186 -4.41 24.85 1.61
N GLU A 187 -4.42 26.10 2.07
CA GLU A 187 -3.84 26.48 3.37
C GLU A 187 -4.46 25.72 4.56
N LYS A 188 -5.80 25.59 4.58
CA LYS A 188 -6.50 24.87 5.65
C LYS A 188 -6.16 23.37 5.66
N LYS A 189 -5.97 22.79 4.48
CA LYS A 189 -5.55 21.39 4.37
C LYS A 189 -4.14 21.20 4.91
N TYR A 190 -3.21 22.08 4.56
CA TYR A 190 -1.84 22.03 5.10
C TYR A 190 -1.80 22.26 6.61
N GLU A 191 -2.50 23.27 7.12
CA GLU A 191 -2.61 23.52 8.56
C GLU A 191 -3.08 22.24 9.30
N ARG A 192 -4.10 21.59 8.77
CA ARG A 192 -4.65 20.37 9.36
C ARG A 192 -3.68 19.19 9.29
N LEU A 193 -3.02 18.96 8.14
CA LEU A 193 -2.02 17.91 7.97
C LEU A 193 -0.87 18.07 8.94
N ILE A 194 -0.30 19.29 9.03
CA ILE A 194 0.83 19.63 9.90
C ILE A 194 0.45 19.46 11.37
N ARG A 195 -0.69 20.02 11.78
CA ARG A 195 -1.15 19.92 13.18
C ARG A 195 -1.42 18.48 13.59
N TRP A 196 -2.12 17.73 12.73
CA TRP A 196 -2.46 16.35 13.04
C TRP A 196 -1.23 15.45 13.07
N SER A 197 -0.35 15.48 12.07
CA SER A 197 0.87 14.68 12.08
C SER A 197 1.78 15.03 13.27
N SER A 198 1.91 16.32 13.63
CA SER A 198 2.63 16.74 14.83
C SER A 198 2.05 16.19 16.13
N SER A 199 0.72 15.99 16.20
CA SER A 199 0.08 15.44 17.40
C SER A 199 0.29 13.94 17.59
N LEU A 200 0.83 13.26 16.59
CA LEU A 200 1.13 11.82 16.61
C LEU A 200 2.62 11.52 16.93
N LEU A 201 3.46 12.57 16.96
CA LEU A 201 4.87 12.48 17.36
C LEU A 201 5.03 12.48 18.88
#